data_7cc7ead5be37743a1ad7561e1d2d9d29
#
_entry.id   7cc7ead5be37743a1ad7561e1d2d9d29
#
_cell.length_a   1.000
_cell.length_b   1.000
_cell.length_c   1.000
_cell.angle_alpha   90.00
_cell.angle_beta   90.00
_cell.angle_gamma   90.00
#
_symmetry.space_group_name_H-M   'P 1'
#
loop_
_entity.id
_entity.type
_entity.pdbx_description
1 polymer ?
#
loop_
_entity_poly.entity_id
_entity_poly.type
_entity_poly.pdbx_seq_one_letter_code
_entity_poly.pdbx_strand_id
1 'polypeptide(L)'
;LATVDDGSCTYPAPPALSLQGILDFTVPSGGSDGKAIHVVATDNIADLSVYGIGVANNGGGTDGQEYTFDAISVSTGDDILVVRSVSAMSSYFDACYTEFDHVLVGTSSISQNGDDAIELFYNGNVIETFGDINVDGTGQPWEYMDSWAYKDASGTVSFSGGNWIFGGVNCTDGSTTTYDSGCPYPLCPSLPNVDCNGVSNGPALVAVSYTHLRAHETS
;
A
#
# COMPACT_ATOMS: atom_id res chain seq x y z
N LEU A 1 29.68 12.49 34.44
CA LEU A 1 29.05 11.35 33.72
C LEU A 1 28.26 10.56 34.75
N ALA A 2 26.94 10.57 34.67
CA ALA A 2 26.09 9.69 35.48
C ALA A 2 26.40 8.24 35.09
N THR A 3 26.74 7.41 36.02
CA THR A 3 27.12 6.00 35.81
C THR A 3 25.99 5.03 36.19
N VAL A 4 24.87 5.54 36.67
CA VAL A 4 23.69 4.76 37.04
C VAL A 4 22.46 5.49 36.54
N ASP A 5 21.63 4.81 35.72
CA ASP A 5 20.30 5.27 35.38
C ASP A 5 19.39 5.04 36.60
N ASP A 6 18.86 6.11 37.15
CA ASP A 6 17.93 6.09 38.30
C ASP A 6 16.47 5.97 37.86
N GLY A 7 16.21 5.72 36.54
CA GLY A 7 14.88 5.62 35.97
C GLY A 7 14.18 6.97 35.79
N SER A 8 14.87 8.08 36.01
CA SER A 8 14.30 9.44 35.84
C SER A 8 14.37 9.92 34.36
N CYS A 9 15.20 9.30 33.52
CA CYS A 9 15.30 9.59 32.11
C CYS A 9 14.30 8.73 31.31
N THR A 10 13.17 9.32 30.96
CA THR A 10 12.30 8.75 29.95
C THR A 10 12.87 9.08 28.58
N TYR A 11 13.44 8.11 27.90
CA TYR A 11 13.75 8.25 26.47
C TYR A 11 12.43 8.29 25.71
N PRO A 12 12.28 9.19 24.71
CA PRO A 12 11.15 9.08 23.79
C PRO A 12 11.12 7.66 23.20
N ALA A 13 9.94 7.05 23.17
CA ALA A 13 9.79 5.77 22.48
C ALA A 13 10.28 5.93 21.03
N PRO A 14 11.00 4.95 20.47
CA PRO A 14 11.38 5.00 19.06
C PRO A 14 10.13 5.07 18.19
N PRO A 15 10.21 5.64 16.97
CA PRO A 15 9.12 5.60 16.04
C PRO A 15 8.65 4.15 15.80
N ALA A 16 7.35 3.94 15.85
CA ALA A 16 6.71 2.62 15.80
C ALA A 16 5.77 2.47 14.58
N LEU A 17 5.91 3.33 13.58
CA LEU A 17 5.17 3.29 12.31
C LEU A 17 6.17 3.23 11.17
N SER A 18 5.85 2.49 10.10
CA SER A 18 6.70 2.32 8.93
C SER A 18 5.86 2.37 7.65
N LEU A 19 6.37 2.94 6.57
CA LEU A 19 5.79 2.83 5.24
C LEU A 19 5.79 1.36 4.82
N GLN A 20 4.67 0.89 4.24
CA GLN A 20 4.53 -0.47 3.76
C GLN A 20 4.17 -0.52 2.27
N GLY A 21 3.36 0.42 1.78
CA GLY A 21 2.98 0.47 0.39
C GLY A 21 2.63 1.87 -0.08
N ILE A 22 2.92 2.16 -1.35
CA ILE A 22 2.55 3.39 -2.03
C ILE A 22 1.74 3.01 -3.27
N LEU A 23 0.56 3.58 -3.41
CA LEU A 23 -0.43 3.17 -4.40
C LEU A 23 -0.87 4.36 -5.26
N ASP A 24 -0.90 4.14 -6.57
CA ASP A 24 -1.41 5.08 -7.56
C ASP A 24 -2.22 4.29 -8.60
N PHE A 25 -3.48 3.97 -8.29
CA PHE A 25 -4.35 3.22 -9.17
C PHE A 25 -5.22 4.13 -10.02
N THR A 26 -5.39 3.82 -11.31
CA THR A 26 -6.31 4.53 -12.21
C THR A 26 -7.77 4.16 -12.01
N VAL A 27 -8.07 3.35 -11.05
CA VAL A 27 -9.41 2.81 -10.79
C VAL A 27 -10.20 3.66 -9.80
N PRO A 28 -11.55 3.59 -9.90
CA PRO A 28 -12.34 2.77 -10.83
C PRO A 28 -12.44 3.35 -12.25
N SER A 29 -12.05 4.61 -12.47
CA SER A 29 -12.28 5.28 -13.76
C SER A 29 -11.19 6.28 -14.15
N GLY A 30 -10.00 6.12 -13.61
CA GLY A 30 -8.92 7.12 -13.75
C GLY A 30 -9.07 8.28 -12.78
N GLY A 31 -8.12 9.19 -12.81
CA GLY A 31 -8.05 10.34 -11.90
C GLY A 31 -7.32 10.00 -10.60
N SER A 32 -7.70 10.68 -9.51
CA SER A 32 -6.92 10.62 -8.26
C SER A 32 -7.55 9.77 -7.15
N ASP A 33 -8.68 9.13 -7.41
CA ASP A 33 -9.43 8.42 -6.36
C ASP A 33 -8.77 7.11 -5.91
N GLY A 34 -7.96 6.50 -6.79
CA GLY A 34 -7.21 5.27 -6.53
C GLY A 34 -5.89 5.45 -5.78
N LYS A 35 -5.64 6.65 -5.24
CA LYS A 35 -4.39 6.94 -4.51
C LYS A 35 -4.51 6.58 -3.04
N ALA A 36 -3.47 5.90 -2.52
CA ALA A 36 -3.39 5.58 -1.10
C ALA A 36 -1.93 5.39 -0.64
N ILE A 37 -1.73 5.50 0.67
CA ILE A 37 -0.47 5.17 1.33
C ILE A 37 -0.79 4.16 2.43
N HIS A 38 -0.10 3.03 2.41
CA HIS A 38 -0.20 1.96 3.38
C HIS A 38 0.98 2.06 4.36
N VAL A 39 0.68 2.07 5.64
CA VAL A 39 1.66 2.03 6.73
C VAL A 39 1.35 0.89 7.67
N VAL A 40 2.37 0.35 8.34
CA VAL A 40 2.22 -0.72 9.33
C VAL A 40 2.75 -0.27 10.68
N ALA A 41 2.01 -0.60 11.75
CA ALA A 41 2.46 -0.37 13.10
C ALA A 41 3.48 -1.44 13.51
N THR A 42 4.72 -1.02 13.81
CA THR A 42 5.81 -1.93 14.22
C THR A 42 5.84 -2.18 15.73
N ASP A 43 5.09 -1.39 16.51
CA ASP A 43 4.81 -1.57 17.93
C ASP A 43 3.46 -0.91 18.25
N ASN A 44 2.95 -1.08 19.47
CA ASN A 44 1.71 -0.44 19.90
C ASN A 44 1.87 1.09 19.95
N ILE A 45 0.94 1.80 19.35
CA ILE A 45 0.90 3.26 19.32
C ILE A 45 -0.37 3.74 20.03
N ALA A 46 -0.23 4.46 21.11
CA ALA A 46 -1.38 4.95 21.89
C ALA A 46 -2.12 6.10 21.21
N ASP A 47 -1.41 6.91 20.43
CA ASP A 47 -1.94 8.08 19.72
C ASP A 47 -1.22 8.20 18.36
N LEU A 48 -1.91 7.83 17.28
CA LEU A 48 -1.35 7.86 15.95
C LEU A 48 -1.17 9.29 15.41
N SER A 49 -1.82 10.30 16.01
CA SER A 49 -1.74 11.70 15.55
C SER A 49 -0.36 12.35 15.71
N VAL A 50 0.58 11.70 16.38
CA VAL A 50 1.99 12.14 16.42
C VAL A 50 2.74 11.86 15.12
N TYR A 51 2.12 11.09 14.21
CA TYR A 51 2.65 10.77 12.87
C TYR A 51 1.96 11.57 11.78
N GLY A 52 2.60 11.63 10.62
CA GLY A 52 2.06 12.25 9.43
C GLY A 52 2.75 11.80 8.16
N ILE A 53 2.20 12.21 7.03
CA ILE A 53 2.70 11.92 5.69
C ILE A 53 2.91 13.23 4.93
N GLY A 54 3.93 13.29 4.10
CA GLY A 54 4.14 14.31 3.08
C GLY A 54 4.45 13.66 1.74
N VAL A 55 4.03 14.31 0.66
CA VAL A 55 4.30 13.90 -0.72
C VAL A 55 5.27 14.91 -1.34
N ALA A 56 6.49 14.48 -1.65
CA ALA A 56 7.50 15.31 -2.30
C ALA A 56 7.32 15.22 -3.82
N ASN A 57 6.55 16.17 -4.38
CA ASN A 57 6.08 16.10 -5.74
C ASN A 57 7.22 16.39 -6.75
N ASN A 58 7.35 15.53 -7.79
CA ASN A 58 8.17 15.71 -8.99
C ASN A 58 9.64 16.12 -8.69
N GLY A 59 10.24 15.62 -7.62
CA GLY A 59 11.63 15.93 -7.27
C GLY A 59 11.86 17.38 -6.81
N GLY A 60 10.81 18.06 -6.36
CA GLY A 60 10.87 19.47 -5.90
C GLY A 60 11.46 19.65 -4.50
N GLY A 61 11.85 18.57 -3.82
CA GLY A 61 12.25 18.57 -2.42
C GLY A 61 11.07 18.28 -1.50
N THR A 62 11.30 18.33 -0.17
CA THR A 62 10.24 18.12 0.81
C THR A 62 9.25 19.29 0.82
N ASP A 63 7.96 18.98 0.82
CA ASP A 63 6.88 19.95 1.06
C ASP A 63 6.45 19.97 2.55
N GLY A 64 7.09 19.12 3.38
CA GLY A 64 6.76 18.94 4.79
C GLY A 64 5.60 18.00 5.01
N GLN A 65 5.09 17.97 6.24
CA GLN A 65 3.95 17.13 6.62
C GLN A 65 2.63 17.75 6.11
N GLU A 66 1.92 17.06 5.23
CA GLU A 66 0.67 17.51 4.61
C GLU A 66 -0.57 16.82 5.19
N TYR A 67 -0.40 15.61 5.72
CA TYR A 67 -1.43 14.84 6.40
C TYR A 67 -0.97 14.49 7.81
N THR A 68 -1.85 14.68 8.78
CA THR A 68 -1.67 14.19 10.17
C THR A 68 -2.66 13.05 10.40
N PHE A 69 -2.19 11.93 10.91
CA PHE A 69 -3.07 10.80 11.21
C PHE A 69 -4.11 11.16 12.28
N ASP A 70 -5.22 10.43 12.29
CA ASP A 70 -6.26 10.59 13.30
C ASP A 70 -5.75 10.16 14.69
N ALA A 71 -6.28 10.77 15.74
CA ALA A 71 -5.95 10.46 17.14
C ALA A 71 -6.62 9.14 17.57
N ILE A 72 -6.10 8.02 17.05
CA ILE A 72 -6.53 6.66 17.38
C ILE A 72 -5.36 5.88 17.96
N SER A 73 -5.66 4.80 18.69
CA SER A 73 -4.65 3.82 19.10
C SER A 73 -4.62 2.67 18.10
N VAL A 74 -3.42 2.15 17.83
CA VAL A 74 -3.20 0.98 16.97
C VAL A 74 -2.28 -0.01 17.65
N SER A 75 -2.38 -1.28 17.28
CA SER A 75 -1.59 -2.37 17.83
C SER A 75 -0.44 -2.75 16.90
N THR A 76 0.57 -3.39 17.44
CA THR A 76 1.66 -3.98 16.66
C THR A 76 1.11 -4.91 15.58
N GLY A 77 1.49 -4.67 14.34
CA GLY A 77 1.08 -5.45 13.18
C GLY A 77 -0.17 -4.91 12.48
N ASP A 78 -0.85 -3.89 13.02
CA ASP A 78 -2.01 -3.31 12.33
C ASP A 78 -1.58 -2.67 11.00
N ASP A 79 -2.29 -3.04 9.94
CA ASP A 79 -2.18 -2.48 8.59
C ASP A 79 -3.15 -1.28 8.45
N ILE A 80 -2.60 -0.10 8.16
CA ILE A 80 -3.34 1.15 8.11
C ILE A 80 -3.27 1.73 6.70
N LEU A 81 -4.41 1.89 6.05
CA LEU A 81 -4.50 2.47 4.71
C LEU A 81 -5.01 3.91 4.77
N VAL A 82 -4.20 4.87 4.35
CA VAL A 82 -4.62 6.27 4.16
C VAL A 82 -5.05 6.46 2.72
N VAL A 83 -6.33 6.70 2.49
CA VAL A 83 -6.92 6.73 1.14
C VAL A 83 -7.34 8.15 0.74
N ARG A 84 -7.31 8.42 -0.55
CA ARG A 84 -7.93 9.62 -1.12
C ARG A 84 -9.45 9.46 -1.23
N SER A 85 -9.92 8.28 -1.64
CA SER A 85 -11.35 7.95 -1.76
C SER A 85 -11.64 6.56 -1.18
N VAL A 86 -12.43 6.53 -0.10
CA VAL A 86 -12.87 5.27 0.53
C VAL A 86 -13.65 4.41 -0.46
N SER A 87 -14.59 5.00 -1.21
CA SER A 87 -15.43 4.23 -2.14
C SER A 87 -14.64 3.63 -3.29
N ALA A 88 -13.67 4.36 -3.83
CA ALA A 88 -12.81 3.84 -4.91
C ALA A 88 -11.94 2.70 -4.41
N MET A 89 -11.26 2.87 -3.28
CA MET A 89 -10.34 1.87 -2.74
C MET A 89 -11.08 0.63 -2.22
N SER A 90 -12.24 0.79 -1.55
CA SER A 90 -13.04 -0.37 -1.12
C SER A 90 -13.59 -1.16 -2.31
N SER A 91 -13.97 -0.49 -3.39
CA SER A 91 -14.42 -1.17 -4.62
C SER A 91 -13.28 -1.92 -5.30
N TYR A 92 -12.10 -1.32 -5.38
CA TYR A 92 -10.95 -1.95 -6.04
C TYR A 92 -10.35 -3.10 -5.24
N PHE A 93 -10.19 -2.94 -3.94
CA PHE A 93 -9.68 -4.01 -3.08
C PHE A 93 -10.68 -5.14 -2.86
N ASP A 94 -12.00 -4.86 -2.97
CA ASP A 94 -13.07 -5.86 -2.78
C ASP A 94 -12.87 -6.62 -1.45
N ALA A 95 -12.82 -7.95 -1.47
CA ALA A 95 -12.64 -8.77 -0.27
C ALA A 95 -11.32 -8.45 0.48
N CYS A 96 -10.26 -8.07 -0.23
CA CYS A 96 -8.98 -7.67 0.36
C CYS A 96 -9.07 -6.40 1.21
N TYR A 97 -10.10 -5.57 1.03
CA TYR A 97 -10.25 -4.34 1.81
C TYR A 97 -10.33 -4.59 3.32
N THR A 98 -10.74 -5.78 3.72
CA THR A 98 -10.83 -6.22 5.13
C THR A 98 -9.49 -6.63 5.74
N GLU A 99 -8.43 -6.73 4.95
CA GLU A 99 -7.08 -6.99 5.46
C GLU A 99 -6.45 -5.73 6.08
N PHE A 100 -7.00 -4.54 5.81
CA PHE A 100 -6.58 -3.32 6.46
C PHE A 100 -7.36 -3.14 7.79
N ASP A 101 -6.66 -3.11 8.91
CA ASP A 101 -7.24 -2.94 10.25
C ASP A 101 -7.85 -1.54 10.43
N HIS A 102 -7.25 -0.54 9.79
CA HIS A 102 -7.71 0.84 9.81
C HIS A 102 -7.68 1.46 8.42
N VAL A 103 -8.74 2.20 8.07
CA VAL A 103 -8.79 3.00 6.84
C VAL A 103 -9.08 4.45 7.21
N LEU A 104 -8.15 5.33 6.86
CA LEU A 104 -8.19 6.75 7.17
C LEU A 104 -8.30 7.57 5.88
N VAL A 105 -8.87 8.78 5.96
CA VAL A 105 -9.12 9.62 4.79
C VAL A 105 -8.14 10.78 4.74
N GLY A 106 -7.18 10.72 3.82
CA GLY A 106 -6.17 11.74 3.59
C GLY A 106 -6.57 12.82 2.57
N THR A 107 -7.68 12.63 1.86
CA THR A 107 -8.20 13.55 0.84
C THR A 107 -7.12 14.01 -0.17
N SER A 108 -7.02 15.30 -0.47
CA SER A 108 -6.05 15.85 -1.45
C SER A 108 -4.60 15.83 -0.97
N SER A 109 -4.34 15.60 0.32
CA SER A 109 -2.97 15.41 0.83
C SER A 109 -2.32 14.11 0.35
N ILE A 110 -3.15 13.15 -0.12
CA ILE A 110 -2.66 11.93 -0.79
C ILE A 110 -2.64 12.23 -2.28
N SER A 111 -1.56 12.87 -2.74
CA SER A 111 -1.48 13.52 -4.07
C SER A 111 -0.52 12.84 -5.04
N GLN A 112 0.30 11.89 -4.58
CA GLN A 112 1.28 11.18 -5.42
C GLN A 112 0.67 10.67 -6.72
N ASN A 113 1.45 10.66 -7.81
CA ASN A 113 0.99 10.28 -9.14
C ASN A 113 1.91 9.27 -9.85
N GLY A 114 2.58 8.41 -9.04
CA GLY A 114 3.39 7.31 -9.55
C GLY A 114 4.87 7.60 -9.68
N ASP A 115 5.29 8.84 -9.54
CA ASP A 115 6.69 9.29 -9.64
C ASP A 115 7.14 10.19 -8.47
N ASP A 116 6.29 10.34 -7.45
CA ASP A 116 6.53 11.17 -6.28
C ASP A 116 7.15 10.36 -5.12
N ALA A 117 8.07 10.99 -4.40
CA ALA A 117 8.60 10.45 -3.16
C ALA A 117 7.64 10.69 -1.99
N ILE A 118 7.67 9.80 -0.99
CA ILE A 118 6.80 9.87 0.19
C ILE A 118 7.67 9.94 1.44
N GLU A 119 7.33 10.87 2.32
CA GLU A 119 7.96 11.04 3.63
C GLU A 119 7.00 10.68 4.75
N LEU A 120 7.45 9.83 5.69
CA LEU A 120 6.75 9.54 6.93
C LEU A 120 7.34 10.40 8.06
N PHE A 121 6.48 11.09 8.80
CA PHE A 121 6.85 12.01 9.87
C PHE A 121 6.49 11.44 11.25
N TYR A 122 7.31 11.74 12.24
CA TYR A 122 7.06 11.55 13.66
C TYR A 122 7.39 12.83 14.41
N ASN A 123 6.40 13.41 15.11
CA ASN A 123 6.53 14.71 15.78
C ASN A 123 7.12 15.81 14.86
N GLY A 124 6.69 15.84 13.59
CA GLY A 124 7.12 16.80 12.59
C GLY A 124 8.52 16.59 12.03
N ASN A 125 9.18 15.47 12.34
CA ASN A 125 10.49 15.12 11.80
C ASN A 125 10.33 13.89 10.86
N VAL A 126 11.02 13.91 9.72
CA VAL A 126 11.06 12.78 8.81
C VAL A 126 11.77 11.61 9.46
N ILE A 127 11.14 10.44 9.48
CA ILE A 127 11.68 9.20 10.04
C ILE A 127 11.93 8.14 8.97
N GLU A 128 11.22 8.22 7.84
CA GLU A 128 11.37 7.31 6.73
C GLU A 128 11.02 8.02 5.41
N THR A 129 11.70 7.66 4.33
CA THR A 129 11.45 8.19 2.99
C THR A 129 11.43 7.05 1.97
N PHE A 130 10.39 6.99 1.16
CA PHE A 130 10.32 6.22 -0.07
C PHE A 130 10.65 7.16 -1.24
N GLY A 131 11.49 6.72 -2.17
CA GLY A 131 11.92 7.54 -3.31
C GLY A 131 13.07 8.49 -2.94
N ASP A 132 13.39 9.39 -3.88
CA ASP A 132 14.33 10.50 -3.70
C ASP A 132 13.58 11.82 -3.86
N ILE A 133 13.45 12.59 -2.79
CA ILE A 133 12.69 13.85 -2.77
C ILE A 133 13.21 14.91 -3.76
N ASN A 134 14.43 14.75 -4.27
CA ASN A 134 15.06 15.69 -5.20
C ASN A 134 15.09 15.16 -6.66
N VAL A 135 14.44 14.02 -6.91
CA VAL A 135 14.41 13.38 -8.23
C VAL A 135 12.97 13.06 -8.61
N ASP A 136 12.55 13.55 -9.78
CA ASP A 136 11.32 13.11 -10.44
C ASP A 136 11.44 11.60 -10.76
N GLY A 137 10.51 10.81 -10.27
CA GLY A 137 10.53 9.35 -10.40
C GLY A 137 10.23 8.83 -11.79
N THR A 138 9.76 9.67 -12.71
CA THR A 138 9.46 9.27 -14.08
C THR A 138 10.67 8.59 -14.74
N GLY A 139 10.51 7.34 -15.16
CA GLY A 139 11.57 6.53 -15.75
C GLY A 139 12.64 6.04 -14.78
N GLN A 140 12.48 6.27 -13.48
CA GLN A 140 13.37 5.74 -12.46
C GLN A 140 13.00 4.30 -12.09
N PRO A 141 13.93 3.51 -11.51
CA PRO A 141 13.63 2.14 -11.07
C PRO A 141 12.55 2.02 -9.98
N TRP A 142 12.10 3.14 -9.43
CA TRP A 142 11.09 3.21 -8.38
C TRP A 142 9.78 3.87 -8.84
N GLU A 143 9.59 4.10 -10.14
CA GLU A 143 8.32 4.55 -10.70
C GLU A 143 7.21 3.52 -10.46
N TYR A 144 6.05 3.97 -9.97
CA TYR A 144 4.89 3.15 -9.63
C TYR A 144 3.58 3.68 -10.25
N MET A 145 3.69 4.43 -11.35
CA MET A 145 2.55 5.03 -12.06
C MET A 145 1.53 3.95 -12.45
N ASP A 146 0.26 4.23 -12.16
CA ASP A 146 -0.87 3.32 -12.38
C ASP A 146 -0.60 1.90 -11.84
N SER A 147 -0.01 1.85 -10.64
CA SER A 147 0.51 0.63 -10.01
C SER A 147 0.73 0.82 -8.51
N TRP A 148 1.65 0.06 -7.96
CA TRP A 148 2.03 0.11 -6.55
C TRP A 148 3.52 -0.17 -6.35
N ALA A 149 4.06 0.39 -5.26
CA ALA A 149 5.29 -0.02 -4.61
C ALA A 149 4.97 -0.68 -3.27
N TYR A 150 5.67 -1.75 -2.89
CA TYR A 150 5.45 -2.48 -1.64
C TYR A 150 6.79 -2.83 -1.00
N LYS A 151 6.90 -2.62 0.33
CA LYS A 151 8.12 -2.94 1.07
C LYS A 151 8.25 -4.44 1.26
N ASP A 152 9.31 -5.04 0.73
CA ASP A 152 9.60 -6.46 0.83
C ASP A 152 11.12 -6.69 0.78
N ALA A 153 11.60 -7.59 1.63
CA ALA A 153 13.04 -7.90 1.72
C ALA A 153 13.63 -8.47 0.43
N SER A 154 12.81 -9.04 -0.47
CA SER A 154 13.24 -9.54 -1.78
C SER A 154 13.45 -8.44 -2.81
N GLY A 155 13.02 -7.21 -2.52
CA GLY A 155 13.15 -6.06 -3.42
C GLY A 155 14.60 -5.71 -3.72
N THR A 156 14.83 -5.12 -4.89
CA THR A 156 16.16 -4.69 -5.36
C THR A 156 16.38 -3.19 -5.26
N VAL A 157 15.32 -2.41 -5.10
CA VAL A 157 15.37 -0.96 -4.86
C VAL A 157 15.26 -0.72 -3.37
N SER A 158 16.16 0.09 -2.80
CA SER A 158 16.25 0.29 -1.35
C SER A 158 16.21 1.77 -1.00
N PHE A 159 15.40 2.10 0.00
CA PHE A 159 15.32 3.43 0.61
C PHE A 159 15.53 3.35 2.14
N SER A 160 15.33 4.45 2.86
CA SER A 160 15.64 4.53 4.29
C SER A 160 14.94 3.49 5.15
N GLY A 161 13.76 2.99 4.74
CA GLY A 161 12.97 2.00 5.49
C GLY A 161 13.17 0.55 5.05
N GLY A 162 14.00 0.28 4.03
CA GLY A 162 14.22 -1.08 3.52
C GLY A 162 14.08 -1.23 2.02
N ASN A 163 13.94 -2.47 1.57
CA ASN A 163 13.82 -2.81 0.16
C ASN A 163 12.36 -2.81 -0.31
N TRP A 164 12.17 -2.58 -1.62
CA TRP A 164 10.89 -2.44 -2.25
C TRP A 164 10.76 -3.28 -3.50
N ILE A 165 9.57 -3.83 -3.73
CA ILE A 165 9.11 -4.46 -4.98
C ILE A 165 8.03 -3.58 -5.61
N PHE A 166 7.81 -3.74 -6.92
CA PHE A 166 6.90 -2.91 -7.71
C PHE A 166 6.00 -3.78 -8.57
N GLY A 167 4.74 -3.37 -8.75
CA GLY A 167 3.84 -4.01 -9.69
C GLY A 167 4.25 -3.79 -11.15
N GLY A 168 4.93 -2.69 -11.40
CA GLY A 168 5.32 -2.23 -12.74
C GLY A 168 4.35 -1.18 -13.28
N VAL A 169 4.90 -0.22 -14.01
CA VAL A 169 4.15 0.92 -14.56
C VAL A 169 2.95 0.46 -15.38
N ASN A 170 1.78 1.08 -15.18
CA ASN A 170 0.50 0.79 -15.83
C ASN A 170 -0.03 -0.63 -15.58
N CYS A 171 0.46 -1.32 -14.56
CA CYS A 171 0.12 -2.71 -14.31
C CYS A 171 -1.34 -2.91 -13.86
N THR A 172 -1.95 -1.89 -13.25
CA THR A 172 -3.36 -1.95 -12.80
C THR A 172 -4.35 -1.42 -13.84
N ASP A 173 -3.87 -0.95 -15.00
CA ASP A 173 -4.71 -0.42 -16.04
C ASP A 173 -5.75 -1.42 -16.55
N GLY A 174 -7.00 -0.95 -16.62
CA GLY A 174 -8.12 -1.76 -17.10
C GLY A 174 -8.62 -2.81 -16.12
N SER A 175 -7.98 -2.99 -14.96
CA SER A 175 -8.51 -3.84 -13.89
C SER A 175 -9.66 -3.13 -13.16
N THR A 176 -10.60 -3.91 -12.65
CA THR A 176 -11.74 -3.41 -11.85
C THR A 176 -11.57 -3.72 -10.37
N THR A 177 -10.75 -4.72 -10.07
CA THR A 177 -10.36 -5.12 -8.72
C THR A 177 -8.90 -5.50 -8.67
N THR A 178 -8.33 -5.59 -7.48
CA THR A 178 -6.95 -6.10 -7.29
C THR A 178 -6.79 -7.54 -7.79
N TYR A 179 -7.87 -8.32 -7.82
CA TYR A 179 -7.86 -9.73 -8.19
C TYR A 179 -7.87 -9.99 -9.70
N ASP A 180 -8.40 -9.07 -10.51
CA ASP A 180 -8.36 -9.17 -11.97
C ASP A 180 -7.19 -8.37 -12.56
N SER A 181 -6.39 -7.76 -11.71
CA SER A 181 -5.15 -7.07 -12.07
C SER A 181 -4.05 -8.04 -12.49
N GLY A 182 -3.19 -7.60 -13.43
CA GLY A 182 -1.95 -8.30 -13.75
C GLY A 182 -0.93 -8.31 -12.62
N CYS A 183 -1.11 -7.44 -11.61
CA CYS A 183 -0.25 -7.29 -10.44
C CYS A 183 -1.09 -7.07 -9.17
N PRO A 184 -1.71 -8.10 -8.61
CA PRO A 184 -2.45 -7.98 -7.36
C PRO A 184 -1.59 -7.35 -6.27
N TYR A 185 -2.22 -6.52 -5.41
CA TYR A 185 -1.50 -5.90 -4.30
C TYR A 185 -1.00 -6.96 -3.30
N PRO A 186 0.26 -6.92 -2.84
CA PRO A 186 0.88 -8.02 -2.10
C PRO A 186 0.22 -8.40 -0.77
N LEU A 187 -0.45 -7.47 -0.09
CA LEU A 187 -1.22 -7.76 1.12
C LEU A 187 -2.43 -8.66 0.83
N CYS A 188 -2.96 -8.58 -0.40
CA CYS A 188 -4.17 -9.30 -0.77
C CYS A 188 -3.92 -10.80 -0.91
N PRO A 189 -4.57 -11.66 -0.12
CA PRO A 189 -4.48 -13.09 -0.33
C PRO A 189 -5.00 -13.41 -1.74
N SER A 190 -4.34 -14.34 -2.43
CA SER A 190 -4.91 -14.88 -3.66
C SER A 190 -6.30 -15.41 -3.36
N LEU A 191 -7.30 -15.03 -4.16
CA LEU A 191 -8.63 -15.62 -4.02
C LEU A 191 -8.49 -17.15 -3.95
N PRO A 192 -9.13 -17.82 -2.98
CA PRO A 192 -9.15 -19.25 -3.00
C PRO A 192 -9.71 -19.69 -4.36
N ASN A 193 -9.01 -20.60 -5.05
CA ASN A 193 -9.53 -21.22 -6.26
C ASN A 193 -10.85 -21.89 -5.90
N VAL A 194 -11.95 -21.19 -6.16
CA VAL A 194 -13.29 -21.70 -5.93
C VAL A 194 -13.64 -22.52 -7.17
N ASP A 195 -13.93 -23.79 -6.99
CA ASP A 195 -14.38 -24.63 -8.09
C ASP A 195 -15.79 -24.22 -8.59
N CYS A 196 -16.24 -24.78 -9.70
CA CYS A 196 -17.55 -24.45 -10.29
C CYS A 196 -18.75 -24.79 -9.37
N ASN A 197 -18.52 -25.44 -8.24
CA ASN A 197 -19.53 -25.73 -7.19
C ASN A 197 -19.41 -24.78 -5.98
N GLY A 198 -18.49 -23.79 -6.05
CA GLY A 198 -18.25 -22.85 -4.95
C GLY A 198 -17.43 -23.44 -3.80
N VAL A 199 -16.69 -24.54 -4.02
CA VAL A 199 -15.84 -25.17 -3.01
C VAL A 199 -14.41 -24.66 -3.14
N SER A 200 -13.88 -24.03 -2.10
CA SER A 200 -12.49 -23.55 -2.06
C SER A 200 -11.51 -24.73 -2.22
N ASN A 201 -10.61 -24.62 -3.20
CA ASN A 201 -9.65 -25.67 -3.58
C ASN A 201 -10.29 -27.03 -3.94
N GLY A 202 -11.53 -27.02 -4.42
CA GLY A 202 -12.25 -28.21 -4.83
C GLY A 202 -11.69 -28.81 -6.15
N PRO A 203 -11.91 -30.12 -6.38
CA PRO A 203 -11.35 -30.84 -7.52
C PRO A 203 -12.04 -30.54 -8.86
N ALA A 204 -13.07 -29.71 -8.90
CA ALA A 204 -13.92 -29.49 -10.10
C ALA A 204 -13.33 -28.52 -11.14
N LEU A 205 -12.08 -28.08 -10.98
CA LEU A 205 -11.38 -27.22 -11.97
C LEU A 205 -11.16 -27.88 -13.35
N VAL A 206 -11.40 -29.17 -13.48
CA VAL A 206 -11.14 -29.95 -14.71
C VAL A 206 -12.37 -30.05 -15.63
N ALA A 207 -13.56 -29.66 -15.14
CA ALA A 207 -14.82 -29.95 -15.89
C ALA A 207 -15.12 -28.98 -17.04
N VAL A 208 -14.47 -27.82 -17.12
CA VAL A 208 -14.78 -26.81 -18.15
C VAL A 208 -14.15 -27.11 -19.51
N SER A 209 -13.14 -27.99 -19.57
CA SER A 209 -12.41 -28.30 -20.81
C SER A 209 -13.04 -29.42 -21.67
N TYR A 210 -14.00 -30.17 -21.15
CA TYR A 210 -14.53 -31.36 -21.86
C TYR A 210 -15.90 -31.19 -22.51
N THR A 211 -16.62 -30.11 -22.27
CA THR A 211 -17.97 -29.92 -22.87
C THR A 211 -17.99 -29.45 -24.30
N HIS A 212 -16.86 -29.06 -24.91
CA HIS A 212 -16.81 -28.63 -26.30
C HIS A 212 -16.39 -29.72 -27.29
N LEU A 213 -16.04 -30.91 -26.85
CA LEU A 213 -15.56 -31.99 -27.75
C LEU A 213 -16.61 -33.06 -28.09
N ARG A 214 -17.85 -32.98 -27.59
CA ARG A 214 -18.91 -33.96 -27.85
C ARG A 214 -20.00 -33.52 -28.81
N ALA A 215 -19.88 -32.38 -29.50
CA ALA A 215 -20.91 -31.88 -30.40
C ALA A 215 -20.66 -32.27 -31.90
N HIS A 216 -19.67 -33.10 -32.23
CA HIS A 216 -19.30 -33.39 -33.63
C HIS A 216 -19.26 -34.86 -34.02
N GLU A 217 -19.86 -35.78 -33.24
CA GLU A 217 -20.01 -37.17 -33.70
C GLU A 217 -21.45 -37.64 -33.53
N THR A 218 -22.34 -37.18 -34.43
CA THR A 218 -23.54 -37.93 -34.89
C THR A 218 -23.99 -37.35 -36.21
N SER A 219 -23.52 -37.91 -37.28
CA SER A 219 -24.23 -38.04 -38.54
C SER A 219 -23.66 -39.21 -39.35
#